data_5f39abb89466c97965988798443e07b5
#
_entry.id   5f39abb89466c97965988798443e07b5
#
_cell.length_a   1.000
_cell.length_b   1.000
_cell.length_c   1.000
_cell.angle_alpha   90.00
_cell.angle_beta   90.00
_cell.angle_gamma   90.00
#
_symmetry.space_group_name_H-M   'P 1'
#
loop_
_entity.id
_entity.type
_entity.pdbx_description
1 polymer ?
#
loop_
_entity_poly.entity_id
_entity_poly.type
_entity_poly.pdbx_seq_one_letter_code
_entity_poly.pdbx_strand_id
1 'polypeptide(L)'
;MKNKEINSLVAEKGNLIDSLQKRNQEVETLDDNLKFNKNEILRLNQNIKVLNKKLSELSSLLIQAEKEDERNKVQIKNLGEKLNQALANKVQELKKYQSSFFKKIKESLGDRDDIKISGDRFIFPSEIFFESGSDQLQLNSLDKLKEVAKDLLEISRKIPKSIDWILRIDGHTDIIPINNDRFNSNWHLSTSRAINIVNFFVKQGIPPHRLVAAGFGENYPLSKEESEQSYRINRRIEIKLTTR
;
A
#
# COMPACT_ATOMS: atom_id res chain seq x y z
N MET A 1 96.86 -67.25 -0.81
CA MET A 1 95.43 -67.40 -1.15
C MET A 1 94.52 -67.03 0.00
N LYS A 2 94.61 -67.56 1.18
CA LYS A 2 93.70 -67.33 2.31
C LYS A 2 93.53 -65.85 2.74
N ASN A 3 94.60 -65.02 2.70
CA ASN A 3 94.44 -63.56 3.07
C ASN A 3 93.67 -62.67 2.08
N LYS A 4 93.62 -63.02 0.79
CA LYS A 4 92.81 -62.32 -0.20
C LYS A 4 91.32 -62.59 0.02
N GLU A 5 90.98 -63.82 0.36
CA GLU A 5 89.62 -64.28 0.60
C GLU A 5 89.07 -63.68 1.92
N ILE A 6 89.91 -63.57 2.98
CA ILE A 6 89.54 -62.90 4.22
C ILE A 6 89.27 -61.39 3.97
N ASN A 7 90.10 -60.69 3.21
CA ASN A 7 89.91 -59.27 2.88
C ASN A 7 88.65 -59.04 2.06
N SER A 8 88.32 -59.95 1.11
CA SER A 8 87.10 -59.91 0.32
C SER A 8 85.85 -60.08 1.24
N LEU A 9 85.85 -61.02 2.13
CA LEU A 9 84.77 -61.29 3.07
C LEU A 9 84.62 -60.16 4.08
N VAL A 10 85.72 -59.53 4.51
CA VAL A 10 85.62 -58.31 5.39
C VAL A 10 85.02 -57.13 4.67
N ALA A 11 85.32 -56.89 3.38
CA ALA A 11 84.71 -55.83 2.56
C ALA A 11 83.24 -56.10 2.33
N GLU A 12 82.90 -57.38 2.02
CA GLU A 12 81.44 -57.74 1.83
C GLU A 12 80.65 -57.60 3.10
N LYS A 13 81.22 -57.99 4.25
CA LYS A 13 80.62 -57.76 5.58
C LYS A 13 80.44 -56.28 5.87
N GLY A 14 81.40 -55.40 5.49
CA GLY A 14 81.24 -53.92 5.61
C GLY A 14 80.08 -53.38 4.79
N ASN A 15 80.00 -53.78 3.50
CA ASN A 15 78.89 -53.36 2.63
C ASN A 15 77.52 -53.84 3.13
N LEU A 16 77.46 -55.05 3.72
CA LEU A 16 76.20 -55.59 4.26
C LEU A 16 75.79 -54.82 5.54
N ILE A 17 76.73 -54.44 6.38
CA ILE A 17 76.47 -53.63 7.56
C ILE A 17 75.96 -52.26 7.16
N ASP A 18 76.57 -51.58 6.20
CA ASP A 18 76.10 -50.27 5.68
C ASP A 18 74.72 -50.37 5.03
N SER A 19 74.44 -51.44 4.28
CA SER A 19 73.14 -51.72 3.71
C SER A 19 72.09 -51.98 4.77
N LEU A 20 72.42 -52.75 5.82
CA LEU A 20 71.50 -52.96 6.95
C LEU A 20 71.20 -51.63 7.72
N GLN A 21 72.23 -50.81 7.89
CA GLN A 21 72.05 -49.52 8.58
C GLN A 21 71.17 -48.58 7.82
N LYS A 22 71.32 -48.50 6.47
CA LYS A 22 70.42 -47.73 5.59
C LYS A 22 68.95 -48.23 5.66
N ARG A 23 68.79 -49.56 5.58
CA ARG A 23 67.43 -50.14 5.69
C ARG A 23 66.80 -49.93 7.04
N ASN A 24 67.54 -49.98 8.12
CA ASN A 24 66.99 -49.67 9.45
C ASN A 24 66.56 -48.22 9.57
N GLN A 25 67.28 -47.26 8.97
CA GLN A 25 66.87 -45.84 8.89
C GLN A 25 65.60 -45.66 8.05
N GLU A 26 65.49 -46.37 6.91
CA GLU A 26 64.28 -46.36 6.07
C GLU A 26 63.06 -46.91 6.84
N VAL A 27 63.22 -47.99 7.57
CA VAL A 27 62.17 -48.59 8.41
C VAL A 27 61.72 -47.62 9.52
N GLU A 28 62.64 -46.93 10.16
CA GLU A 28 62.38 -45.97 11.23
C GLU A 28 61.57 -44.74 10.63
N THR A 29 61.97 -44.21 9.46
CA THR A 29 61.28 -43.14 8.79
C THR A 29 59.87 -43.54 8.31
N LEU A 30 59.71 -44.79 7.86
CA LEU A 30 58.41 -45.34 7.47
C LEU A 30 57.47 -45.53 8.67
N ASP A 31 58.02 -45.98 9.82
CA ASP A 31 57.24 -46.15 11.05
C ASP A 31 56.74 -44.79 11.60
N ASP A 32 57.60 -43.77 11.56
CA ASP A 32 57.22 -42.41 11.95
C ASP A 32 56.17 -41.80 11.00
N ASN A 33 56.30 -42.01 9.70
CA ASN A 33 55.29 -41.63 8.73
C ASN A 33 53.95 -42.37 8.93
N LEU A 34 53.99 -43.64 9.25
CA LEU A 34 52.84 -44.46 9.59
C LEU A 34 52.13 -43.94 10.84
N LYS A 35 52.87 -43.59 11.89
CA LYS A 35 52.30 -42.99 13.12
C LYS A 35 51.64 -41.64 12.83
N PHE A 36 52.33 -40.78 12.07
CA PHE A 36 51.80 -39.48 11.65
C PHE A 36 50.49 -39.64 10.85
N ASN A 37 50.48 -40.46 9.81
CA ASN A 37 49.31 -40.72 8.97
C ASN A 37 48.13 -41.30 9.77
N LYS A 38 48.39 -42.20 10.71
CA LYS A 38 47.40 -42.78 11.61
C LYS A 38 46.74 -41.72 12.47
N ASN A 39 47.52 -40.79 13.05
CA ASN A 39 47.01 -39.68 13.84
C ASN A 39 46.18 -38.70 12.97
N GLU A 40 46.60 -38.40 11.74
CA GLU A 40 45.87 -37.57 10.81
C GLU A 40 44.52 -38.19 10.40
N ILE A 41 44.48 -39.49 10.13
CA ILE A 41 43.26 -40.25 9.87
C ILE A 41 42.29 -40.17 11.06
N LEU A 42 42.80 -40.32 12.29
CA LEU A 42 41.94 -40.17 13.48
C LEU A 42 41.37 -38.77 13.61
N ARG A 43 42.18 -37.73 13.37
CA ARG A 43 41.75 -36.34 13.38
C ARG A 43 40.68 -36.05 12.29
N LEU A 44 40.92 -36.52 11.07
CA LEU A 44 39.97 -36.38 9.96
C LEU A 44 38.64 -37.08 10.25
N ASN A 45 38.70 -38.30 10.82
CA ASN A 45 37.49 -39.03 11.21
C ASN A 45 36.68 -38.30 12.28
N GLN A 46 37.33 -37.65 13.24
CA GLN A 46 36.69 -36.82 14.25
C GLN A 46 36.04 -35.60 13.60
N ASN A 47 36.71 -34.92 12.67
CA ASN A 47 36.18 -33.79 11.93
C ASN A 47 34.96 -34.20 11.08
N ILE A 48 35.01 -35.34 10.39
CA ILE A 48 33.87 -35.89 9.62
C ILE A 48 32.68 -36.14 10.55
N LYS A 49 32.92 -36.68 11.73
CA LYS A 49 31.82 -36.93 12.71
C LYS A 49 31.16 -35.63 13.18
N VAL A 50 31.96 -34.57 13.43
CA VAL A 50 31.47 -33.25 13.83
C VAL A 50 30.69 -32.59 12.66
N LEU A 51 31.25 -32.67 11.44
CA LEU A 51 30.59 -32.12 10.24
C LEU A 51 29.25 -32.81 9.97
N ASN A 52 29.19 -34.15 10.05
CA ASN A 52 27.96 -34.90 9.88
C ASN A 52 26.89 -34.51 10.93
N LYS A 53 27.32 -34.29 12.19
CA LYS A 53 26.39 -33.79 13.23
C LYS A 53 25.84 -32.42 12.90
N LYS A 54 26.71 -31.45 12.50
CA LYS A 54 26.28 -30.12 12.08
C LYS A 54 25.36 -30.15 10.88
N LEU A 55 25.63 -31.03 9.91
CA LEU A 55 24.80 -31.18 8.71
C LEU A 55 23.39 -31.69 9.05
N SER A 56 23.31 -32.65 10.00
CA SER A 56 22.01 -33.14 10.52
C SER A 56 21.24 -32.04 11.25
N GLU A 57 21.91 -31.25 12.10
CA GLU A 57 21.29 -30.13 12.81
C GLU A 57 20.78 -29.05 11.82
N LEU A 58 21.58 -28.69 10.82
CA LEU A 58 21.20 -27.73 9.78
C LEU A 58 20.00 -28.22 8.96
N SER A 59 19.99 -29.50 8.59
CA SER A 59 18.87 -30.11 7.86
C SER A 59 17.56 -30.05 8.66
N SER A 60 17.64 -30.30 9.96
CA SER A 60 16.45 -30.21 10.82
C SER A 60 15.91 -28.79 10.94
N LEU A 61 16.81 -27.78 11.04
CA LEU A 61 16.42 -26.36 11.07
C LEU A 61 15.83 -25.91 9.75
N LEU A 62 16.35 -26.39 8.62
CA LEU A 62 15.81 -26.08 7.30
C LEU A 62 14.35 -26.58 7.17
N ILE A 63 14.11 -27.83 7.57
CA ILE A 63 12.76 -28.41 7.54
C ILE A 63 11.78 -27.64 8.45
N GLN A 64 12.25 -27.14 9.59
CA GLN A 64 11.43 -26.31 10.47
C GLN A 64 11.11 -24.96 9.83
N ALA A 65 12.11 -24.29 9.24
CA ALA A 65 11.94 -23.02 8.55
C ALA A 65 10.99 -23.13 7.35
N GLU A 66 11.09 -24.20 6.55
CA GLU A 66 10.18 -24.45 5.43
C GLU A 66 8.71 -24.66 5.90
N LYS A 67 8.51 -25.40 6.98
CA LYS A 67 7.16 -25.58 7.55
C LYS A 67 6.57 -24.29 8.09
N GLU A 68 7.39 -23.43 8.68
CA GLU A 68 6.93 -22.12 9.17
C GLU A 68 6.61 -21.16 8.02
N ASP A 69 7.40 -21.15 6.96
CA ASP A 69 7.15 -20.37 5.75
C ASP A 69 5.82 -20.78 5.07
N GLU A 70 5.55 -22.07 4.95
CA GLU A 70 4.27 -22.56 4.42
C GLU A 70 3.08 -22.15 5.30
N ARG A 71 3.21 -22.21 6.63
CA ARG A 71 2.15 -21.74 7.54
C ARG A 71 1.90 -20.23 7.37
N ASN A 72 2.97 -19.45 7.27
CA ASN A 72 2.88 -17.99 7.09
C ASN A 72 2.22 -17.64 5.75
N LYS A 73 2.54 -18.32 4.67
CA LYS A 73 1.89 -18.14 3.36
C LYS A 73 0.37 -18.40 3.43
N VAL A 74 -0.04 -19.48 4.09
CA VAL A 74 -1.48 -19.79 4.28
C VAL A 74 -2.16 -18.71 5.13
N GLN A 75 -1.53 -18.23 6.19
CA GLN A 75 -2.08 -17.16 7.03
C GLN A 75 -2.22 -15.84 6.25
N ILE A 76 -1.20 -15.44 5.49
CA ILE A 76 -1.24 -14.23 4.65
C ILE A 76 -2.39 -14.32 3.64
N LYS A 77 -2.55 -15.47 2.96
CA LYS A 77 -3.66 -15.70 2.03
C LYS A 77 -5.02 -15.54 2.72
N ASN A 78 -5.21 -16.21 3.85
CA ASN A 78 -6.47 -16.15 4.61
C ASN A 78 -6.78 -14.74 5.13
N LEU A 79 -5.76 -14.01 5.59
CA LEU A 79 -5.91 -12.60 6.01
C LEU A 79 -6.26 -11.69 4.83
N GLY A 80 -5.66 -11.92 3.66
CA GLY A 80 -5.97 -11.19 2.43
C GLY A 80 -7.43 -11.41 1.99
N GLU A 81 -7.92 -12.65 2.02
CA GLU A 81 -9.32 -12.98 1.71
C GLU A 81 -10.29 -12.31 2.69
N LYS A 82 -10.02 -12.39 4.00
CA LYS A 82 -10.85 -11.71 5.03
C LYS A 82 -10.85 -10.19 4.88
N LEU A 83 -9.70 -9.60 4.56
CA LEU A 83 -9.60 -8.16 4.32
C LEU A 83 -10.42 -7.73 3.10
N ASN A 84 -10.31 -8.47 1.99
CA ASN A 84 -11.08 -8.20 0.77
C ASN A 84 -12.58 -8.30 1.03
N GLN A 85 -13.01 -9.31 1.77
CA GLN A 85 -14.41 -9.46 2.16
C GLN A 85 -14.90 -8.31 3.03
N ALA A 86 -14.11 -7.90 4.03
CA ALA A 86 -14.45 -6.77 4.90
C ALA A 86 -14.53 -5.44 4.12
N LEU A 87 -13.61 -5.22 3.17
CA LEU A 87 -13.65 -4.06 2.28
C LEU A 87 -14.88 -4.06 1.37
N ALA A 88 -15.19 -5.21 0.75
CA ALA A 88 -16.38 -5.35 -0.09
C ALA A 88 -17.67 -5.07 0.69
N ASN A 89 -17.79 -5.58 1.90
CA ASN A 89 -18.93 -5.32 2.79
C ASN A 89 -19.05 -3.83 3.13
N LYS A 90 -17.93 -3.16 3.47
CA LYS A 90 -17.92 -1.71 3.74
C LYS A 90 -18.33 -0.88 2.52
N VAL A 91 -17.86 -1.24 1.33
CA VAL A 91 -18.24 -0.56 0.07
C VAL A 91 -19.74 -0.75 -0.20
N GLN A 92 -20.28 -1.96 0.00
CA GLN A 92 -21.70 -2.24 -0.20
C GLN A 92 -22.57 -1.46 0.81
N GLU A 93 -22.14 -1.40 2.05
CA GLU A 93 -22.83 -0.66 3.10
C GLU A 93 -22.86 0.86 2.78
N LEU A 94 -21.73 1.43 2.36
CA LEU A 94 -21.67 2.83 1.94
C LEU A 94 -22.61 3.11 0.77
N LYS A 95 -22.65 2.24 -0.25
CA LYS A 95 -23.57 2.38 -1.39
C LYS A 95 -25.03 2.42 -0.96
N LYS A 96 -25.41 1.65 0.07
CA LYS A 96 -26.77 1.68 0.63
C LYS A 96 -27.09 3.06 1.22
N TYR A 97 -26.17 3.66 1.97
CA TYR A 97 -26.38 5.01 2.52
C TYR A 97 -26.32 6.09 1.46
N GLN A 98 -25.47 5.96 0.46
CA GLN A 98 -25.46 6.83 -0.70
C GLN A 98 -26.83 6.81 -1.40
N SER A 99 -27.37 5.63 -1.69
CA SER A 99 -28.68 5.49 -2.34
C SER A 99 -29.80 6.11 -1.50
N SER A 100 -29.77 5.94 -0.18
CA SER A 100 -30.74 6.56 0.74
C SER A 100 -30.61 8.08 0.76
N PHE A 101 -29.38 8.60 0.71
CA PHE A 101 -29.09 10.03 0.61
C PHE A 101 -29.63 10.60 -0.69
N PHE A 102 -29.35 9.98 -1.84
CA PHE A 102 -29.85 10.43 -3.13
C PHE A 102 -31.37 10.45 -3.18
N LYS A 103 -32.02 9.38 -2.70
CA LYS A 103 -33.48 9.32 -2.66
C LYS A 103 -34.07 10.47 -1.85
N LYS A 104 -33.55 10.70 -0.65
CA LYS A 104 -34.08 11.70 0.27
C LYS A 104 -33.87 13.13 -0.22
N ILE A 105 -32.66 13.44 -0.72
CA ILE A 105 -32.39 14.75 -1.31
C ILE A 105 -33.26 15.00 -2.55
N LYS A 106 -33.47 13.98 -3.38
CA LYS A 106 -34.40 14.10 -4.55
C LYS A 106 -35.85 14.39 -4.11
N GLU A 107 -36.33 13.72 -3.07
CA GLU A 107 -37.65 13.93 -2.50
C GLU A 107 -37.83 15.37 -1.96
N SER A 108 -36.79 15.89 -1.24
CA SER A 108 -36.85 17.26 -0.66
C SER A 108 -36.67 18.37 -1.67
N LEU A 109 -35.90 18.15 -2.72
CA LEU A 109 -35.70 19.14 -3.78
C LEU A 109 -36.85 19.16 -4.81
N GLY A 110 -37.70 18.10 -4.81
CA GLY A 110 -38.76 17.91 -5.77
C GLY A 110 -38.26 17.56 -7.18
N ASP A 111 -39.19 17.44 -8.12
CA ASP A 111 -38.86 17.18 -9.53
C ASP A 111 -38.44 18.49 -10.22
N ARG A 112 -37.15 18.75 -10.17
CA ARG A 112 -36.52 19.94 -10.77
C ARG A 112 -35.59 19.52 -11.90
N ASP A 113 -35.83 20.02 -13.08
CA ASP A 113 -35.06 19.74 -14.29
C ASP A 113 -33.64 20.33 -14.25
N ASP A 114 -33.43 21.33 -13.38
CA ASP A 114 -32.16 22.02 -13.21
C ASP A 114 -31.16 21.29 -12.30
N ILE A 115 -31.61 20.27 -11.54
CA ILE A 115 -30.73 19.46 -10.64
C ILE A 115 -30.56 18.08 -11.26
N LYS A 116 -29.32 17.75 -11.59
CA LYS A 116 -28.99 16.45 -12.18
C LYS A 116 -28.32 15.53 -11.19
N ILE A 117 -28.64 14.24 -11.29
CA ILE A 117 -27.91 13.17 -10.58
C ILE A 117 -27.05 12.44 -11.61
N SER A 118 -25.76 12.41 -11.38
CA SER A 118 -24.80 11.68 -12.22
C SER A 118 -23.93 10.79 -11.36
N GLY A 119 -24.16 9.46 -11.45
CA GLY A 119 -23.43 8.48 -10.66
C GLY A 119 -23.63 8.68 -9.15
N ASP A 120 -22.59 9.14 -8.46
CA ASP A 120 -22.52 9.29 -7.00
C ASP A 120 -22.60 10.75 -6.52
N ARG A 121 -23.12 11.68 -7.35
CA ARG A 121 -23.17 13.11 -7.05
C ARG A 121 -24.43 13.80 -7.53
N PHE A 122 -24.82 14.84 -6.80
CA PHE A 122 -25.78 15.85 -7.25
C PHE A 122 -25.02 16.97 -7.95
N ILE A 123 -25.55 17.41 -9.09
CA ILE A 123 -25.03 18.50 -9.90
C ILE A 123 -26.05 19.64 -9.87
N PHE A 124 -25.62 20.76 -9.31
CA PHE A 124 -26.41 21.99 -9.21
C PHE A 124 -25.80 23.07 -10.12
N PRO A 125 -26.53 23.72 -11.00
CA PRO A 125 -26.06 24.96 -11.62
C PRO A 125 -25.63 25.96 -10.55
N SER A 126 -24.48 26.60 -10.73
CA SER A 126 -23.95 27.51 -9.71
C SER A 126 -24.84 28.74 -9.50
N GLU A 127 -25.58 29.11 -10.50
CA GLU A 127 -26.56 30.22 -10.48
C GLU A 127 -27.71 30.02 -9.48
N ILE A 128 -27.96 28.78 -9.06
CA ILE A 128 -28.89 28.48 -7.96
C ILE A 128 -28.43 29.09 -6.66
N PHE A 129 -27.13 29.11 -6.43
CA PHE A 129 -26.53 29.50 -5.15
C PHE A 129 -25.84 30.86 -5.18
N PHE A 130 -25.30 31.25 -6.33
CA PHE A 130 -24.42 32.40 -6.47
C PHE A 130 -24.79 33.26 -7.68
N GLU A 131 -24.57 34.55 -7.57
CA GLU A 131 -24.58 35.42 -8.73
C GLU A 131 -23.33 35.23 -9.60
N SER A 132 -23.40 35.69 -10.86
CA SER A 132 -22.26 35.60 -11.77
C SER A 132 -21.02 36.29 -11.18
N GLY A 133 -19.88 35.62 -11.22
CA GLY A 133 -18.62 36.16 -10.67
C GLY A 133 -18.60 36.33 -9.15
N SER A 134 -19.61 35.86 -8.40
CA SER A 134 -19.70 35.98 -6.94
C SER A 134 -19.60 34.61 -6.26
N ASP A 135 -19.12 34.63 -5.01
CA ASP A 135 -19.13 33.51 -4.08
C ASP A 135 -20.10 33.73 -2.91
N GLN A 136 -20.87 34.80 -2.91
CA GLN A 136 -21.88 35.08 -1.89
C GLN A 136 -23.16 34.29 -2.16
N LEU A 137 -23.63 33.56 -1.13
CA LEU A 137 -24.86 32.80 -1.22
C LEU A 137 -26.05 33.74 -1.33
N GLN A 138 -26.92 33.51 -2.32
CA GLN A 138 -28.15 34.25 -2.52
C GLN A 138 -29.20 33.90 -1.44
N LEU A 139 -29.94 34.86 -0.98
CA LEU A 139 -30.95 34.67 0.07
C LEU A 139 -32.00 33.61 -0.31
N ASN A 140 -32.43 33.59 -1.56
CA ASN A 140 -33.42 32.64 -2.10
C ASN A 140 -32.91 31.19 -2.16
N SER A 141 -31.58 30.98 -2.10
CA SER A 141 -30.96 29.65 -2.08
C SER A 141 -30.81 29.07 -0.66
N LEU A 142 -30.84 29.93 0.37
CA LEU A 142 -30.56 29.51 1.74
C LEU A 142 -31.60 28.50 2.26
N ASP A 143 -32.85 28.64 1.92
CA ASP A 143 -33.90 27.71 2.40
C ASP A 143 -33.72 26.32 1.77
N LYS A 144 -33.33 26.24 0.50
CA LYS A 144 -33.02 24.98 -0.17
C LYS A 144 -31.79 24.30 0.44
N LEU A 145 -30.76 25.08 0.70
CA LEU A 145 -29.56 24.55 1.39
C LEU A 145 -29.87 24.08 2.81
N LYS A 146 -30.80 24.72 3.53
CA LYS A 146 -31.28 24.27 4.84
C LYS A 146 -31.99 22.91 4.76
N GLU A 147 -32.84 22.71 3.75
CA GLU A 147 -33.51 21.42 3.54
C GLU A 147 -32.48 20.30 3.28
N VAL A 148 -31.54 20.56 2.37
CA VAL A 148 -30.44 19.62 2.10
C VAL A 148 -29.65 19.31 3.38
N ALA A 149 -29.32 20.33 4.17
CA ALA A 149 -28.59 20.15 5.42
C ALA A 149 -29.38 19.33 6.45
N LYS A 150 -30.70 19.56 6.57
CA LYS A 150 -31.59 18.79 7.46
C LYS A 150 -31.62 17.32 7.08
N ASP A 151 -31.79 17.02 5.79
CA ASP A 151 -31.82 15.64 5.29
C ASP A 151 -30.49 14.94 5.50
N LEU A 152 -29.41 15.67 5.29
CA LEU A 152 -28.06 15.16 5.52
C LEU A 152 -27.83 14.82 6.99
N LEU A 153 -28.29 15.68 7.92
CA LEU A 153 -28.21 15.43 9.36
C LEU A 153 -29.03 14.21 9.76
N GLU A 154 -30.22 14.03 9.19
CA GLU A 154 -31.05 12.86 9.47
C GLU A 154 -30.40 11.56 8.98
N ILE A 155 -29.83 11.57 7.75
CA ILE A 155 -29.15 10.42 7.20
C ILE A 155 -27.86 10.13 7.96
N SER A 156 -27.10 11.16 8.34
CA SER A 156 -25.85 11.03 9.09
C SER A 156 -26.02 10.28 10.40
N ARG A 157 -27.18 10.43 11.05
CA ARG A 157 -27.53 9.69 12.29
C ARG A 157 -27.76 8.20 12.06
N LYS A 158 -28.08 7.80 10.82
CA LYS A 158 -28.34 6.40 10.43
C LYS A 158 -27.08 5.70 9.93
N ILE A 159 -26.02 6.44 9.57
CA ILE A 159 -24.75 5.89 9.12
C ILE A 159 -23.97 5.40 10.33
N PRO A 160 -23.55 4.13 10.36
CA PRO A 160 -22.72 3.60 11.46
C PRO A 160 -21.44 4.41 11.65
N LYS A 161 -21.00 4.56 12.90
CA LYS A 161 -19.75 5.27 13.23
C LYS A 161 -18.50 4.63 12.64
N SER A 162 -18.59 3.34 12.27
CA SER A 162 -17.53 2.58 11.61
C SER A 162 -17.28 3.00 10.17
N ILE A 163 -18.23 3.72 9.54
CA ILE A 163 -18.08 4.26 8.19
C ILE A 163 -17.56 5.69 8.31
N ASP A 164 -16.35 5.92 7.79
CA ASP A 164 -15.75 7.25 7.76
C ASP A 164 -16.21 8.02 6.51
N TRP A 165 -17.49 8.42 6.54
CA TRP A 165 -18.11 9.16 5.45
C TRP A 165 -17.78 10.65 5.51
N ILE A 166 -17.69 11.26 4.34
CA ILE A 166 -17.57 12.70 4.16
C ILE A 166 -18.54 13.18 3.09
N LEU A 167 -19.00 14.42 3.22
CA LEU A 167 -19.67 15.16 2.18
C LEU A 167 -18.64 16.07 1.52
N ARG A 168 -18.42 15.87 0.25
CA ARG A 168 -17.51 16.66 -0.57
C ARG A 168 -18.31 17.60 -1.44
N ILE A 169 -17.95 18.87 -1.40
CA ILE A 169 -18.54 19.96 -2.19
C ILE A 169 -17.48 20.40 -3.19
N ASP A 170 -17.77 20.20 -4.48
CA ASP A 170 -16.86 20.49 -5.58
C ASP A 170 -17.39 21.70 -6.35
N GLY A 171 -16.59 22.77 -6.44
CA GLY A 171 -16.88 23.96 -7.22
C GLY A 171 -16.23 23.89 -8.60
N HIS A 172 -16.99 24.24 -9.64
CA HIS A 172 -16.52 24.31 -11.03
C HIS A 172 -16.92 25.63 -11.66
N THR A 173 -16.12 26.11 -12.61
CA THR A 173 -16.40 27.26 -13.46
C THR A 173 -16.48 26.85 -14.92
N ASP A 174 -16.91 27.76 -15.77
CA ASP A 174 -16.64 27.68 -17.20
C ASP A 174 -15.19 28.07 -17.52
N ILE A 175 -14.85 28.09 -18.80
CA ILE A 175 -13.50 28.39 -19.30
C ILE A 175 -13.18 29.89 -19.29
N ILE A 176 -14.18 30.77 -19.11
CA ILE A 176 -13.99 32.22 -19.16
C ILE A 176 -13.14 32.64 -17.94
N PRO A 177 -11.94 33.22 -18.15
CA PRO A 177 -11.09 33.60 -17.04
C PRO A 177 -11.73 34.68 -16.16
N ILE A 178 -11.66 34.50 -14.85
CA ILE A 178 -11.99 35.57 -13.91
C ILE A 178 -10.70 36.14 -13.32
N ASN A 179 -10.57 37.47 -13.34
CA ASN A 179 -9.49 38.20 -12.68
C ASN A 179 -10.05 39.56 -12.25
N ASN A 180 -10.29 39.72 -10.95
CA ASN A 180 -10.76 40.96 -10.35
C ASN A 180 -10.17 41.11 -8.94
N ASP A 181 -10.50 42.18 -8.24
CA ASP A 181 -9.97 42.48 -6.88
C ASP A 181 -10.24 41.36 -5.86
N ARG A 182 -11.23 40.51 -6.13
CA ARG A 182 -11.65 39.45 -5.20
C ARG A 182 -11.15 38.07 -5.61
N PHE A 183 -11.08 37.78 -6.89
CA PHE A 183 -10.70 36.49 -7.43
C PHE A 183 -9.61 36.62 -8.49
N ASN A 184 -8.47 35.99 -8.23
CA ASN A 184 -7.31 36.01 -9.12
C ASN A 184 -7.37 34.90 -10.20
N SER A 185 -8.31 33.96 -10.10
CA SER A 185 -8.46 32.85 -11.04
C SER A 185 -9.78 32.09 -10.82
N ASN A 186 -10.14 31.26 -11.78
CA ASN A 186 -11.23 30.31 -11.68
C ASN A 186 -11.04 29.27 -10.55
N TRP A 187 -9.79 28.91 -10.24
CA TRP A 187 -9.48 28.11 -9.06
C TRP A 187 -9.90 28.81 -7.77
N HIS A 188 -9.59 30.09 -7.65
CA HIS A 188 -9.95 30.88 -6.46
C HIS A 188 -11.48 30.97 -6.31
N LEU A 189 -12.19 31.35 -7.39
CA LEU A 189 -13.66 31.47 -7.37
C LEU A 189 -14.34 30.14 -7.03
N SER A 190 -13.94 29.05 -7.70
CA SER A 190 -14.57 27.73 -7.49
C SER A 190 -14.34 27.20 -6.07
N THR A 191 -13.12 27.39 -5.52
CA THR A 191 -12.80 27.02 -4.16
C THR A 191 -13.57 27.85 -3.13
N SER A 192 -13.66 29.18 -3.31
CA SER A 192 -14.41 30.08 -2.42
C SER A 192 -15.89 29.72 -2.39
N ARG A 193 -16.49 29.38 -3.52
CA ARG A 193 -17.88 28.92 -3.60
C ARG A 193 -18.10 27.62 -2.80
N ALA A 194 -17.21 26.64 -2.97
CA ALA A 194 -17.28 25.40 -2.22
C ALA A 194 -17.13 25.62 -0.71
N ILE A 195 -16.19 26.48 -0.28
CA ILE A 195 -15.98 26.85 1.13
C ILE A 195 -17.23 27.52 1.71
N ASN A 196 -17.89 28.40 0.98
CA ASN A 196 -19.07 29.11 1.49
C ASN A 196 -20.27 28.16 1.70
N ILE A 197 -20.43 27.15 0.85
CA ILE A 197 -21.43 26.08 1.08
C ILE A 197 -21.04 25.23 2.30
N VAL A 198 -19.78 24.84 2.44
CA VAL A 198 -19.27 24.13 3.62
C VAL A 198 -19.53 24.92 4.90
N ASN A 199 -19.20 26.21 4.92
CA ASN A 199 -19.43 27.10 6.05
C ASN A 199 -20.93 27.19 6.39
N PHE A 200 -21.79 27.24 5.38
CA PHE A 200 -23.22 27.20 5.59
C PHE A 200 -23.67 25.89 6.26
N PHE A 201 -23.22 24.74 5.77
CA PHE A 201 -23.54 23.43 6.34
C PHE A 201 -23.02 23.28 7.79
N VAL A 202 -21.83 23.80 8.12
CA VAL A 202 -21.34 23.86 9.48
C VAL A 202 -22.28 24.65 10.39
N LYS A 203 -22.76 25.81 9.92
CA LYS A 203 -23.76 26.63 10.66
C LYS A 203 -25.11 25.92 10.85
N GLN A 204 -25.46 25.00 9.94
CA GLN A 204 -26.65 24.14 10.10
C GLN A 204 -26.43 22.94 11.03
N GLY A 205 -25.22 22.75 11.59
CA GLY A 205 -24.90 21.70 12.58
C GLY A 205 -24.26 20.44 11.99
N ILE A 206 -23.85 20.45 10.70
CA ILE A 206 -23.08 19.34 10.15
C ILE A 206 -21.66 19.42 10.72
N PRO A 207 -21.12 18.31 11.28
CA PRO A 207 -19.78 18.32 11.87
C PRO A 207 -18.69 18.68 10.84
N PRO A 208 -17.79 19.64 11.15
CA PRO A 208 -16.76 20.10 10.20
C PRO A 208 -15.87 18.97 9.65
N HIS A 209 -15.55 17.96 10.46
CA HIS A 209 -14.74 16.82 10.06
C HIS A 209 -15.43 15.92 9.02
N ARG A 210 -16.72 16.12 8.76
CA ARG A 210 -17.51 15.42 7.74
C ARG A 210 -17.67 16.21 6.44
N LEU A 211 -17.01 17.36 6.32
CA LEU A 211 -17.15 18.25 5.17
C LEU A 211 -15.81 18.49 4.50
N VAL A 212 -15.81 18.50 3.18
CA VAL A 212 -14.63 18.83 2.35
C VAL A 212 -15.07 19.79 1.25
N ALA A 213 -14.31 20.87 1.08
CA ALA A 213 -14.46 21.80 -0.05
C ALA A 213 -13.34 21.53 -1.05
N ALA A 214 -13.66 21.45 -2.34
CA ALA A 214 -12.71 21.36 -3.44
C ALA A 214 -13.08 22.31 -4.57
N GLY A 215 -12.09 23.03 -5.11
CA GLY A 215 -12.27 23.85 -6.31
C GLY A 215 -11.57 23.17 -7.48
N PHE A 216 -12.21 23.11 -8.62
CA PHE A 216 -11.70 22.51 -9.86
C PHE A 216 -11.47 23.53 -10.97
N GLY A 217 -11.91 24.77 -10.78
CA GLY A 217 -11.88 25.79 -11.83
C GLY A 217 -12.58 25.32 -13.08
N GLU A 218 -12.00 25.61 -14.22
CA GLU A 218 -12.42 25.23 -15.58
C GLU A 218 -11.94 23.85 -16.04
N ASN A 219 -11.12 23.15 -15.24
CA ASN A 219 -10.30 22.01 -15.71
C ASN A 219 -11.08 20.70 -15.88
N TYR A 220 -12.31 20.63 -15.42
CA TYR A 220 -13.17 19.44 -15.53
C TYR A 220 -14.52 19.78 -16.12
N PRO A 221 -14.58 20.22 -17.40
CA PRO A 221 -15.82 20.60 -18.05
C PRO A 221 -16.71 19.38 -18.32
N LEU A 222 -18.03 19.52 -18.14
CA LEU A 222 -19.02 18.53 -18.58
C LEU A 222 -19.30 18.65 -20.08
N SER A 223 -19.21 19.86 -20.63
CA SER A 223 -19.26 20.13 -22.05
C SER A 223 -18.06 20.95 -22.50
N LYS A 224 -17.44 20.55 -23.60
CA LYS A 224 -16.26 21.20 -24.19
C LYS A 224 -16.62 22.18 -25.33
N GLU A 225 -17.88 22.31 -25.64
CA GLU A 225 -18.33 23.25 -26.67
C GLU A 225 -18.16 24.69 -26.18
N GLU A 226 -17.82 25.59 -27.10
CA GLU A 226 -17.73 27.03 -26.82
C GLU A 226 -19.09 27.67 -27.08
N SER A 227 -20.05 27.46 -26.17
CA SER A 227 -21.39 28.02 -26.22
C SER A 227 -21.84 28.43 -24.82
N GLU A 228 -22.75 29.43 -24.75
CA GLU A 228 -23.32 29.87 -23.46
C GLU A 228 -24.01 28.72 -22.72
N GLN A 229 -24.64 27.81 -23.46
CA GLN A 229 -25.28 26.65 -22.88
C GLN A 229 -24.23 25.71 -22.22
N SER A 230 -23.09 25.49 -22.86
CA SER A 230 -21.99 24.72 -22.32
C SER A 230 -21.35 25.40 -21.09
N TYR A 231 -21.15 26.71 -21.16
CA TYR A 231 -20.64 27.48 -20.04
C TYR A 231 -21.54 27.38 -18.82
N ARG A 232 -22.85 27.49 -19.01
CA ARG A 232 -23.83 27.33 -17.94
C ARG A 232 -23.81 25.94 -17.31
N ILE A 233 -23.64 24.87 -18.10
CA ILE A 233 -23.51 23.50 -17.60
C ILE A 233 -22.21 23.32 -16.81
N ASN A 234 -21.12 23.97 -17.22
CA ASN A 234 -19.83 23.90 -16.59
C ASN A 234 -19.78 24.69 -15.28
N ARG A 235 -20.46 25.82 -15.17
CA ARG A 235 -20.62 26.59 -13.92
C ARG A 235 -21.55 25.84 -12.97
N ARG A 236 -20.96 24.94 -12.15
CA ARG A 236 -21.75 24.05 -11.30
C ARG A 236 -21.11 23.81 -9.93
N ILE A 237 -21.94 23.36 -9.02
CA ILE A 237 -21.55 22.79 -7.74
C ILE A 237 -21.94 21.31 -7.76
N GLU A 238 -20.99 20.45 -7.42
CA GLU A 238 -21.26 19.02 -7.22
C GLU A 238 -21.21 18.70 -5.73
N ILE A 239 -22.22 17.95 -5.26
CA ILE A 239 -22.28 17.48 -3.86
C ILE A 239 -22.27 15.95 -3.87
N LYS A 240 -21.26 15.38 -3.20
CA LYS A 240 -20.99 13.94 -3.21
C LYS A 240 -20.84 13.41 -1.80
N LEU A 241 -21.55 12.31 -1.49
CA LEU A 241 -21.34 11.54 -0.28
C LEU A 241 -20.30 10.41 -0.60
N THR A 242 -19.17 10.42 0.08
CA THR A 242 -18.09 9.46 -0.15
C THR A 242 -17.42 9.06 1.15
N THR A 243 -16.43 8.19 1.11
CA THR A 243 -15.52 7.92 2.24
C THR A 243 -14.27 8.78 2.13
N ARG A 244 -13.66 8.99 3.28
CA ARG A 244 -12.35 9.64 3.38
C ARG A 244 -11.24 8.75 2.83
#